data_d658ef819f8e3fab1401f0652b52b1d3
#
_entry.id   d658ef819f8e3fab1401f0652b52b1d3
#
_cell.length_a   1.000
_cell.length_b   1.000
_cell.length_c   1.000
_cell.angle_alpha   90.00
_cell.angle_beta   90.00
_cell.angle_gamma   90.00
#
_symmetry.space_group_name_H-M   'P 1'
#
loop_
_entity.id
_entity.type
_entity.pdbx_description
1 polymer ?
#
loop_
_entity_poly.entity_id
_entity_poly.type
_entity_poly.pdbx_seq_one_letter_code
_entity_poly.pdbx_strand_id
1 'polypeptide(L)'
;MALVVADRVQQTGTANTTVSFTLSGSVLGFQSFSVIGNTNTTYYGATDISGSWEVGVGTYATGGTLTRTTILASSNSGSAVTFSGTVTVFVTYPSERAVYQDNNITGFAPVLAATDGLVTNNMTIGTSYTIPSGYSASSVGPITLSSGVSVTVPSSSRWVVL
;
A
#
# COMPACT_ATOMS: atom_id res chain seq x y z
N MET A 1 -9.99 -14.64 -0.53
CA MET A 1 -9.93 -13.21 -0.20
C MET A 1 -8.49 -12.76 -0.42
N ALA A 2 -8.24 -11.84 -1.33
CA ALA A 2 -6.93 -11.27 -1.61
C ALA A 2 -6.98 -9.75 -1.38
N LEU A 3 -5.85 -9.13 -1.01
CA LEU A 3 -5.72 -7.67 -1.05
C LEU A 3 -5.38 -7.27 -2.49
N VAL A 4 -6.23 -6.47 -3.10
CA VAL A 4 -6.09 -5.98 -4.48
C VAL A 4 -6.02 -4.46 -4.47
N VAL A 5 -4.97 -3.92 -5.05
CA VAL A 5 -4.84 -2.48 -5.28
C VAL A 5 -4.84 -2.26 -6.79
N ALA A 6 -5.74 -1.43 -7.28
CA ALA A 6 -5.89 -1.15 -8.70
C ALA A 6 -5.85 0.36 -8.97
N ASP A 7 -5.31 0.72 -10.13
CA ASP A 7 -5.15 2.12 -10.50
C ASP A 7 -6.47 2.74 -10.96
N ARG A 8 -6.63 4.04 -10.64
CA ARG A 8 -7.76 4.84 -11.13
C ARG A 8 -9.13 4.24 -10.86
N VAL A 9 -9.33 3.71 -9.65
CA VAL A 9 -10.63 3.24 -9.19
C VAL A 9 -11.28 4.31 -8.35
N GLN A 10 -12.46 4.77 -8.78
CA GLN A 10 -13.26 5.76 -8.06
C GLN A 10 -14.73 5.64 -8.45
N GLN A 11 -15.58 5.68 -7.47
CA GLN A 11 -17.04 5.76 -7.64
C GLN A 11 -17.63 6.72 -6.61
N THR A 12 -18.80 7.24 -6.94
CA THR A 12 -19.64 7.90 -5.95
C THR A 12 -20.67 6.91 -5.41
N GLY A 13 -21.20 7.19 -4.25
CA GLY A 13 -22.19 6.35 -3.60
C GLY A 13 -22.75 7.01 -2.34
N THR A 14 -23.32 6.21 -1.50
CA THR A 14 -23.83 6.62 -0.17
C THR A 14 -23.25 5.73 0.91
N ALA A 15 -23.02 6.29 2.08
CA ALA A 15 -22.64 5.49 3.24
C ALA A 15 -23.88 4.87 3.88
N ASN A 16 -23.82 3.57 4.17
CA ASN A 16 -24.80 2.88 4.98
C ASN A 16 -24.31 2.88 6.43
N THR A 17 -24.70 3.90 7.15
CA THR A 17 -24.19 4.18 8.51
C THR A 17 -22.66 4.20 8.56
N THR A 18 -22.06 3.48 9.51
CA THR A 18 -20.61 3.27 9.63
C THR A 18 -20.14 1.92 9.10
N VAL A 19 -21.01 1.15 8.45
CA VAL A 19 -20.75 -0.26 8.11
C VAL A 19 -20.21 -0.43 6.69
N SER A 20 -20.83 0.24 5.70
CA SER A 20 -20.48 0.03 4.29
C SER A 20 -20.78 1.25 3.44
N PHE A 21 -20.25 1.25 2.22
CA PHE A 21 -20.66 2.14 1.13
C PHE A 21 -21.48 1.35 0.11
N THR A 22 -22.54 1.95 -0.41
CA THR A 22 -23.25 1.50 -1.60
C THR A 22 -22.75 2.34 -2.78
N LEU A 23 -21.94 1.74 -3.62
CA LEU A 23 -21.28 2.38 -4.77
C LEU A 23 -22.17 2.23 -6.01
N SER A 24 -22.59 3.34 -6.60
CA SER A 24 -23.52 3.33 -7.73
C SER A 24 -23.12 4.27 -8.86
N GLY A 25 -22.42 5.36 -8.55
CA GLY A 25 -22.02 6.35 -9.52
C GLY A 25 -20.69 6.03 -10.20
N SER A 26 -20.63 6.13 -11.53
CA SER A 26 -19.38 6.09 -12.26
C SER A 26 -18.76 7.47 -12.38
N VAL A 27 -17.45 7.56 -12.34
CA VAL A 27 -16.70 8.80 -12.53
C VAL A 27 -15.92 8.69 -13.86
N LEU A 28 -16.08 9.69 -14.72
CA LEU A 28 -15.43 9.68 -16.03
C LEU A 28 -13.92 9.56 -15.90
N GLY A 29 -13.34 8.61 -16.64
CA GLY A 29 -11.91 8.34 -16.63
C GLY A 29 -11.44 7.49 -15.46
N PHE A 30 -12.34 6.97 -14.63
CA PHE A 30 -12.03 6.03 -13.56
C PHE A 30 -12.70 4.67 -13.78
N GLN A 31 -12.09 3.64 -13.23
CA GLN A 31 -12.65 2.29 -13.18
C GLN A 31 -13.62 2.17 -12.01
N SER A 32 -14.56 1.26 -12.12
CA SER A 32 -15.43 0.90 -10.99
C SER A 32 -14.71 -0.04 -10.02
N PHE A 33 -15.20 -0.14 -8.80
CA PHE A 33 -14.68 -1.09 -7.81
C PHE A 33 -14.83 -2.57 -8.20
N SER A 34 -15.56 -2.89 -9.27
CA SER A 34 -15.67 -4.27 -9.78
C SER A 34 -14.33 -4.90 -10.15
N VAL A 35 -13.31 -4.08 -10.49
CA VAL A 35 -11.94 -4.57 -10.79
C VAL A 35 -11.24 -5.17 -9.58
N ILE A 36 -11.69 -4.85 -8.35
CA ILE A 36 -11.20 -5.46 -7.12
C ILE A 36 -11.58 -6.94 -7.05
N GLY A 37 -12.71 -7.29 -7.63
CA GLY A 37 -13.25 -8.65 -7.59
C GLY A 37 -14.00 -8.98 -6.31
N ASN A 38 -14.99 -9.85 -6.45
CA ASN A 38 -15.89 -10.23 -5.36
C ASN A 38 -15.13 -10.85 -4.17
N THR A 39 -15.49 -10.46 -2.96
CA THR A 39 -14.92 -10.89 -1.67
C THR A 39 -13.46 -10.50 -1.44
N ASN A 40 -12.82 -9.78 -2.36
CA ASN A 40 -11.48 -9.27 -2.14
C ASN A 40 -11.48 -7.98 -1.34
N THR A 41 -10.38 -7.73 -0.66
CA THR A 41 -10.14 -6.48 0.08
C THR A 41 -9.35 -5.49 -0.76
N THR A 42 -9.51 -4.21 -0.46
CA THR A 42 -8.70 -3.13 -1.03
C THR A 42 -8.50 -2.04 0.01
N TYR A 43 -7.47 -1.23 -0.19
CA TYR A 43 -7.38 0.05 0.51
C TYR A 43 -8.29 1.06 -0.17
N TYR A 44 -8.99 1.85 0.63
CA TYR A 44 -9.85 2.91 0.13
C TYR A 44 -9.63 4.22 0.87
N GLY A 45 -9.91 5.32 0.17
CA GLY A 45 -10.19 6.61 0.76
C GLY A 45 -11.64 6.99 0.45
N ALA A 46 -12.28 7.68 1.37
CA ALA A 46 -13.63 8.20 1.21
C ALA A 46 -13.72 9.63 1.71
N THR A 47 -14.52 10.46 1.02
CA THR A 47 -14.76 11.84 1.42
C THR A 47 -16.17 12.30 1.00
N ASP A 48 -16.77 13.22 1.74
CA ASP A 48 -18.01 13.89 1.40
C ASP A 48 -17.81 15.39 1.19
N ILE A 49 -18.90 16.08 0.82
CA ILE A 49 -18.88 17.53 0.56
C ILE A 49 -18.65 18.36 1.85
N SER A 50 -18.90 17.79 3.01
CA SER A 50 -18.66 18.46 4.29
C SER A 50 -17.20 18.49 4.71
N GLY A 51 -16.31 17.82 3.94
CA GLY A 51 -14.90 17.68 4.25
C GLY A 51 -14.59 16.54 5.22
N SER A 52 -15.57 15.71 5.56
CA SER A 52 -15.31 14.47 6.31
C SER A 52 -14.55 13.49 5.43
N TRP A 53 -13.60 12.78 6.02
CA TRP A 53 -12.77 11.82 5.28
C TRP A 53 -12.44 10.59 6.13
N GLU A 54 -12.15 9.50 5.43
CA GLU A 54 -11.76 8.23 6.03
C GLU A 54 -10.84 7.46 5.08
N VAL A 55 -9.85 6.79 5.63
CA VAL A 55 -8.96 5.85 4.93
C VAL A 55 -9.04 4.51 5.64
N GLY A 56 -9.17 3.43 4.90
CA GLY A 56 -9.34 2.12 5.49
C GLY A 56 -9.08 0.95 4.57
N VAL A 57 -9.36 -0.23 5.09
CA VAL A 57 -9.45 -1.48 4.34
C VAL A 57 -10.94 -1.82 4.17
N GLY A 58 -11.35 -2.05 2.94
CA GLY A 58 -12.73 -2.44 2.63
C GLY A 58 -12.80 -3.76 1.88
N THR A 59 -13.87 -4.52 2.11
CA THR A 59 -14.17 -5.74 1.37
C THR A 59 -15.24 -5.45 0.32
N TYR A 60 -14.91 -5.67 -0.94
CA TYR A 60 -15.83 -5.45 -2.05
C TYR A 60 -16.75 -6.66 -2.26
N ALA A 61 -18.03 -6.41 -2.48
CA ALA A 61 -19.00 -7.40 -2.92
C ALA A 61 -19.61 -7.00 -4.27
N THR A 62 -19.82 -7.99 -5.13
CA THR A 62 -20.55 -7.81 -6.39
C THR A 62 -21.91 -7.17 -6.12
N GLY A 63 -22.26 -6.16 -6.91
CA GLY A 63 -23.45 -5.33 -6.66
C GLY A 63 -23.14 -3.95 -6.07
N GLY A 64 -21.84 -3.65 -5.89
CA GLY A 64 -21.38 -2.31 -5.52
C GLY A 64 -21.35 -2.02 -4.02
N THR A 65 -21.27 -3.03 -3.18
CA THR A 65 -21.07 -2.83 -1.74
C THR A 65 -19.58 -2.89 -1.39
N LEU A 66 -19.08 -1.88 -0.68
CA LEU A 66 -17.76 -1.89 -0.04
C LEU A 66 -17.95 -1.85 1.47
N THR A 67 -17.78 -2.98 2.14
CA THR A 67 -17.83 -3.09 3.59
C THR A 67 -16.57 -2.50 4.20
N ARG A 68 -16.72 -1.61 5.18
CA ARG A 68 -15.60 -0.97 5.90
C ARG A 68 -15.05 -1.93 6.95
N THR A 69 -14.00 -2.68 6.59
CA THR A 69 -13.47 -3.77 7.42
C THR A 69 -12.55 -3.26 8.52
N THR A 70 -11.73 -2.27 8.20
CA THR A 70 -10.78 -1.66 9.16
C THR A 70 -10.61 -0.19 8.82
N ILE A 71 -10.75 0.68 9.82
CA ILE A 71 -10.44 2.11 9.67
C ILE A 71 -8.98 2.30 10.06
N LEU A 72 -8.20 2.93 9.18
CA LEU A 72 -6.79 3.24 9.39
C LEU A 72 -6.61 4.66 9.90
N ALA A 73 -7.31 5.62 9.27
CA ALA A 73 -7.32 7.02 9.67
C ALA A 73 -8.64 7.68 9.29
N SER A 74 -9.07 8.70 10.03
CA SER A 74 -10.29 9.42 9.72
C SER A 74 -10.34 10.80 10.35
N SER A 75 -11.22 11.67 9.83
CA SER A 75 -11.60 12.94 10.45
C SER A 75 -12.37 12.79 11.77
N ASN A 76 -12.75 11.56 12.13
CA ASN A 76 -13.42 11.21 13.37
C ASN A 76 -12.46 10.52 14.36
N SER A 77 -11.26 11.08 14.54
CA SER A 77 -10.26 10.59 15.49
C SER A 77 -9.93 9.10 15.34
N GLY A 78 -9.85 8.61 14.09
CA GLY A 78 -9.55 7.22 13.78
C GLY A 78 -10.74 6.26 13.89
N SER A 79 -11.92 6.77 14.24
CA SER A 79 -13.17 5.99 14.25
C SER A 79 -13.89 6.11 12.91
N ALA A 80 -14.80 5.19 12.63
CA ALA A 80 -15.61 5.24 11.42
C ALA A 80 -16.44 6.53 11.33
N VAL A 81 -16.40 7.16 10.17
CA VAL A 81 -17.11 8.42 9.91
C VAL A 81 -18.58 8.13 9.53
N THR A 82 -19.50 8.90 10.09
CA THR A 82 -20.88 8.97 9.60
C THR A 82 -20.93 10.03 8.50
N PHE A 83 -20.79 9.61 7.26
CA PHE A 83 -20.85 10.48 6.10
C PHE A 83 -22.28 10.94 5.83
N SER A 84 -22.43 12.12 5.24
CA SER A 84 -23.72 12.65 4.81
C SER A 84 -23.77 12.86 3.31
N GLY A 85 -24.92 12.55 2.70
CA GLY A 85 -25.15 12.77 1.27
C GLY A 85 -24.29 11.85 0.40
N THR A 86 -23.80 12.40 -0.71
CA THR A 86 -22.96 11.67 -1.65
C THR A 86 -21.52 11.58 -1.14
N VAL A 87 -20.99 10.38 -1.16
CA VAL A 87 -19.59 10.08 -0.80
C VAL A 87 -18.81 9.73 -2.06
N THR A 88 -17.63 10.30 -2.20
CA THR A 88 -16.66 9.86 -3.21
C THR A 88 -15.74 8.82 -2.55
N VAL A 89 -15.67 7.62 -3.13
CA VAL A 89 -14.85 6.52 -2.66
C VAL A 89 -13.85 6.14 -3.75
N PHE A 90 -12.58 6.00 -3.39
CA PHE A 90 -11.50 5.70 -4.33
C PHE A 90 -10.49 4.73 -3.73
N VAL A 91 -9.79 3.98 -4.59
CA VAL A 91 -8.65 3.16 -4.16
C VAL A 91 -7.45 4.07 -3.91
N THR A 92 -6.81 3.91 -2.78
CA THR A 92 -5.58 4.62 -2.41
C THR A 92 -4.62 3.66 -1.71
N TYR A 93 -3.32 3.97 -1.71
CA TYR A 93 -2.34 3.24 -0.90
C TYR A 93 -2.03 4.06 0.35
N PRO A 94 -2.50 3.65 1.53
CA PRO A 94 -2.36 4.43 2.76
C PRO A 94 -0.90 4.68 3.13
N SER A 95 -0.60 5.88 3.60
CA SER A 95 0.77 6.27 3.97
C SER A 95 1.37 5.39 5.06
N GLU A 96 0.56 4.93 6.01
CA GLU A 96 1.02 4.03 7.08
C GLU A 96 1.35 2.60 6.61
N ARG A 97 0.96 2.25 5.37
CA ARG A 97 1.27 0.97 4.72
C ARG A 97 2.28 1.11 3.60
N ALA A 98 2.58 2.34 3.22
CA ALA A 98 3.48 2.62 2.11
C ALA A 98 4.93 2.35 2.49
N VAL A 99 5.65 1.68 1.57
CA VAL A 99 7.10 1.72 1.52
C VAL A 99 7.46 2.87 0.58
N TYR A 100 8.13 3.88 1.07
CA TYR A 100 8.51 5.03 0.28
C TYR A 100 9.97 5.40 0.49
N GLN A 101 10.54 6.06 -0.48
CA GLN A 101 11.91 6.57 -0.44
C GLN A 101 11.88 8.05 -0.06
N ASP A 102 12.72 8.44 0.89
CA ASP A 102 12.94 9.85 1.19
C ASP A 102 13.91 10.50 0.18
N ASN A 103 14.12 11.82 0.31
CA ASN A 103 15.06 12.55 -0.55
C ASN A 103 16.53 12.12 -0.39
N ASN A 104 16.84 11.31 0.62
CA ASN A 104 18.19 10.81 0.91
C ASN A 104 18.39 9.36 0.43
N ILE A 105 17.48 8.83 -0.41
CA ILE A 105 17.56 7.47 -0.96
C ILE A 105 17.36 6.38 0.13
N THR A 106 16.85 6.75 1.29
CA THR A 106 16.49 5.78 2.33
C THR A 106 15.07 5.30 2.11
N GLY A 107 14.90 3.99 1.91
CA GLY A 107 13.57 3.38 1.84
C GLY A 107 13.00 3.22 3.25
N PHE A 108 11.87 3.85 3.51
CA PHE A 108 11.10 3.64 4.74
C PHE A 108 10.00 2.62 4.51
N ALA A 109 10.01 1.58 5.34
CA ALA A 109 8.90 0.65 5.44
C ALA A 109 8.42 0.65 6.90
N PRO A 110 7.13 0.83 7.16
CA PRO A 110 6.59 0.79 8.53
C PRO A 110 6.86 -0.53 9.22
N VAL A 111 6.87 -1.62 8.47
CA VAL A 111 7.30 -2.94 8.92
C VAL A 111 7.87 -3.70 7.72
N LEU A 112 9.16 -4.02 7.75
CA LEU A 112 9.74 -5.11 6.96
C LEU A 112 9.57 -6.40 7.78
N ALA A 113 8.34 -6.84 8.00
CA ALA A 113 8.08 -8.14 8.54
C ALA A 113 7.94 -9.12 7.37
N ALA A 114 8.96 -9.92 7.12
CA ALA A 114 8.74 -11.17 6.43
C ALA A 114 7.78 -12.00 7.29
N THR A 115 6.70 -12.45 6.72
CA THR A 115 5.83 -13.46 7.35
C THR A 115 6.73 -14.62 7.73
N ASP A 116 6.61 -15.12 8.96
CA ASP A 116 7.40 -16.22 9.50
C ASP A 116 8.88 -15.90 9.81
N GLY A 117 9.25 -14.62 9.94
CA GLY A 117 10.59 -14.22 10.40
C GLY A 117 11.73 -14.43 9.38
N LEU A 118 11.40 -14.68 8.12
CA LEU A 118 12.40 -14.86 7.07
C LEU A 118 12.62 -13.56 6.28
N VAL A 119 13.87 -13.12 6.18
CA VAL A 119 14.30 -12.09 5.23
C VAL A 119 14.94 -12.81 4.04
N THR A 120 14.38 -12.63 2.86
CA THR A 120 14.88 -13.24 1.63
C THR A 120 15.62 -12.22 0.77
N ASN A 121 16.71 -12.64 0.15
CA ASN A 121 17.41 -11.87 -0.88
C ASN A 121 17.66 -12.75 -2.10
N ASN A 122 17.84 -12.12 -3.25
CA ASN A 122 18.25 -12.83 -4.45
C ASN A 122 19.71 -13.30 -4.29
N MET A 123 19.98 -14.55 -4.66
CA MET A 123 21.33 -15.11 -4.64
C MET A 123 22.22 -14.55 -5.75
N THR A 124 21.65 -13.96 -6.80
CA THR A 124 22.41 -13.35 -7.90
C THR A 124 22.16 -11.85 -7.95
N ILE A 125 23.20 -11.06 -7.84
CA ILE A 125 23.16 -9.61 -8.03
C ILE A 125 23.38 -9.33 -9.51
N GLY A 126 22.31 -8.88 -10.19
CA GLY A 126 22.29 -8.62 -11.63
C GLY A 126 22.52 -7.16 -12.03
N THR A 127 22.60 -6.24 -11.06
CA THR A 127 22.83 -4.80 -11.30
C THR A 127 23.87 -4.27 -10.33
N SER A 128 24.81 -3.46 -10.83
CA SER A 128 25.83 -2.84 -9.98
C SER A 128 25.20 -1.93 -8.93
N TYR A 129 25.73 -2.00 -7.72
CA TYR A 129 25.23 -1.24 -6.59
C TYR A 129 26.37 -0.70 -5.73
N THR A 130 26.24 0.53 -5.27
CA THR A 130 27.16 1.12 -4.29
C THR A 130 26.43 1.27 -2.96
N ILE A 131 26.95 0.64 -1.91
CA ILE A 131 26.44 0.86 -0.55
C ILE A 131 26.69 2.33 -0.19
N PRO A 132 25.66 3.09 0.24
CA PRO A 132 25.90 4.48 0.64
C PRO A 132 26.91 4.59 1.77
N SER A 133 27.74 5.62 1.75
CA SER A 133 28.75 5.84 2.78
C SER A 133 28.10 5.93 4.18
N GLY A 134 28.65 5.20 5.16
CA GLY A 134 28.11 5.13 6.51
C GLY A 134 27.00 4.11 6.72
N TYR A 135 26.58 3.37 5.68
CA TYR A 135 25.58 2.31 5.78
C TYR A 135 26.23 0.93 5.77
N SER A 136 25.57 -0.03 6.37
CA SER A 136 25.92 -1.45 6.30
C SER A 136 24.82 -2.22 5.58
N ALA A 137 25.23 -3.23 4.80
CA ALA A 137 24.32 -4.16 4.14
C ALA A 137 24.53 -5.57 4.67
N SER A 138 23.49 -6.41 4.60
CA SER A 138 23.57 -7.83 4.87
C SER A 138 22.86 -8.62 3.78
N SER A 139 23.39 -9.82 3.49
CA SER A 139 22.78 -10.78 2.56
C SER A 139 22.95 -12.18 3.13
N VAL A 140 22.04 -13.07 2.77
CA VAL A 140 22.19 -14.50 3.05
C VAL A 140 22.84 -15.16 1.82
N GLY A 141 23.98 -15.84 2.03
CA GLY A 141 24.78 -16.46 0.97
C GLY A 141 24.26 -17.84 0.51
N PRO A 142 24.88 -18.41 -0.54
CA PRO A 142 25.94 -17.83 -1.36
C PRO A 142 25.46 -16.71 -2.28
N ILE A 143 26.28 -15.67 -2.48
CA ILE A 143 25.99 -14.56 -3.38
C ILE A 143 26.87 -14.63 -4.63
N THR A 144 26.27 -14.54 -5.79
CA THR A 144 26.96 -14.49 -7.09
C THR A 144 26.74 -13.12 -7.74
N LEU A 145 27.79 -12.56 -8.35
CA LEU A 145 27.66 -11.37 -9.19
C LEU A 145 27.54 -11.80 -10.66
N SER A 146 26.60 -11.23 -11.39
CA SER A 146 26.55 -11.40 -12.85
C SER A 146 27.80 -10.82 -13.52
N SER A 147 28.11 -11.29 -14.71
CA SER A 147 29.26 -10.77 -15.46
C SER A 147 29.16 -9.24 -15.67
N GLY A 148 30.22 -8.51 -15.36
CA GLY A 148 30.27 -7.04 -15.45
C GLY A 148 29.56 -6.28 -14.33
N VAL A 149 29.01 -6.98 -13.33
CA VAL A 149 28.34 -6.37 -12.17
C VAL A 149 29.33 -6.24 -11.01
N SER A 150 29.25 -5.12 -10.29
CA SER A 150 30.08 -4.85 -9.10
C SER A 150 29.22 -4.37 -7.93
N VAL A 151 29.63 -4.75 -6.72
CA VAL A 151 29.14 -4.14 -5.47
C VAL A 151 30.28 -3.35 -4.87
N THR A 152 30.11 -2.04 -4.74
CA THR A 152 31.08 -1.14 -4.13
C THR A 152 30.75 -0.93 -2.66
N VAL A 153 31.74 -1.22 -1.79
CA VAL A 153 31.65 -1.00 -0.35
C VAL A 153 32.61 0.13 0.03
N PRO A 154 32.11 1.34 0.32
CA PRO A 154 32.95 2.46 0.78
C PRO A 154 33.68 2.16 2.09
N SER A 155 34.72 2.92 2.41
CA SER A 155 35.60 2.69 3.57
C SER A 155 34.86 2.77 4.93
N SER A 156 33.75 3.50 4.99
CA SER A 156 32.89 3.64 6.20
C SER A 156 31.68 2.70 6.20
N SER A 157 31.64 1.76 5.27
CA SER A 157 30.50 0.85 5.06
C SER A 157 30.94 -0.61 5.21
N ARG A 158 29.96 -1.49 5.40
CA ARG A 158 30.18 -2.94 5.48
C ARG A 158 29.14 -3.68 4.66
N TRP A 159 29.54 -4.80 4.11
CA TRP A 159 28.64 -5.79 3.58
C TRP A 159 28.96 -7.15 4.23
N VAL A 160 27.97 -7.71 4.91
CA VAL A 160 28.07 -9.01 5.58
C VAL A 160 27.24 -10.02 4.80
N VAL A 161 27.87 -11.12 4.38
CA VAL A 161 27.20 -12.28 3.80
C VAL A 161 27.20 -13.37 4.85
N LEU A 162 26.00 -13.82 5.25
CA LEU A 162 25.73 -14.83 6.30
C LEU A 162 25.55 -16.20 5.68
#